data_d4c53a6358e80b1904b185d854e83c3d
#
_entry.id   d4c53a6358e80b1904b185d854e83c3d
#
_cell.length_a   1.000
_cell.length_b   1.000
_cell.length_c   1.000
_cell.angle_alpha   90.00
_cell.angle_beta   90.00
_cell.angle_gamma   90.00
#
_symmetry.space_group_name_H-M   'P 1'
#
loop_
_entity.id
_entity.type
_entity.pdbx_description
1 polymer ?
#
loop_
_entity_poly.entity_id
_entity_poly.type
_entity_poly.pdbx_seq_one_letter_code
_entity_poly.pdbx_strand_id
1 'polypeptide(L)'
;MPEMTKRERVRAALMGDPVDRVPVSFWAHDYVREWTAEGTAAATLEFQRRFDWDFIKMNPRATYYAEAWGCRYRPSGTKTAGPVCEEWALHTHEDLQRIRPVDSRGGPFGEQLEALRIVAEELRSETPCIQTVFSPLAVLGALANRDVARVREWMRFHPDAVEAALEAIAETLAGYTAACLEAGADGVFFATVEWGTSDHLTPDEFARFSRPYDLSVLQGARSGWFNVLHVCRRNNLLEAALDYPVDACSWSIHEEGNPPIVTVLRESDKAALGGIDQRTLLDGTPEQVRRQAEEALIATGGRRLLLGPGCSISPVT
;
A
#
# COMPACT_ATOMS: atom_id res chain seq x y z
N MET A 1 31.15 4.42 -8.25
CA MET A 1 30.76 5.30 -7.15
C MET A 1 31.10 4.63 -5.82
N PRO A 2 31.34 5.40 -4.73
CA PRO A 2 31.44 4.78 -3.41
C PRO A 2 30.11 4.07 -3.07
N GLU A 3 30.19 3.07 -2.19
CA GLU A 3 29.00 2.38 -1.69
C GLU A 3 28.11 3.34 -0.90
N MET A 4 26.81 3.33 -1.17
CA MET A 4 25.81 4.15 -0.50
C MET A 4 25.17 3.37 0.64
N THR A 5 24.81 4.07 1.71
CA THR A 5 23.88 3.52 2.70
C THR A 5 22.50 3.27 2.06
N LYS A 6 21.69 2.39 2.64
CA LYS A 6 20.33 2.11 2.15
C LYS A 6 19.49 3.38 2.04
N ARG A 7 19.57 4.25 3.06
CA ARG A 7 18.84 5.52 3.10
C ARG A 7 19.28 6.49 2.01
N GLU A 8 20.57 6.63 1.78
CA GLU A 8 21.11 7.47 0.69
C GLU A 8 20.69 6.93 -0.67
N ARG A 9 20.78 5.62 -0.87
CA ARG A 9 20.41 4.93 -2.12
C ARG A 9 18.93 5.13 -2.46
N VAL A 10 18.03 4.93 -1.48
CA VAL A 10 16.59 5.14 -1.68
C VAL A 10 16.29 6.61 -1.99
N ARG A 11 16.88 7.56 -1.24
CA ARG A 11 16.68 8.99 -1.51
C ARG A 11 17.18 9.40 -2.91
N ALA A 12 18.38 8.98 -3.27
CA ALA A 12 18.94 9.25 -4.59
C ALA A 12 18.06 8.66 -5.71
N ALA A 13 17.59 7.43 -5.54
CA ALA A 13 16.68 6.81 -6.51
C ALA A 13 15.36 7.58 -6.67
N LEU A 14 14.75 8.04 -5.57
CA LEU A 14 13.52 8.85 -5.61
C LEU A 14 13.73 10.16 -6.35
N MET A 15 14.87 10.82 -6.15
CA MET A 15 15.22 12.10 -6.80
C MET A 15 15.74 11.94 -8.24
N GLY A 16 15.99 10.71 -8.69
CA GLY A 16 16.59 10.43 -10.01
C GLY A 16 18.09 10.68 -10.08
N ASP A 17 18.74 10.82 -8.94
CA ASP A 17 20.20 10.93 -8.84
C ASP A 17 20.87 9.58 -9.15
N PRO A 18 22.15 9.58 -9.53
CA PRO A 18 22.91 8.34 -9.71
C PRO A 18 23.01 7.54 -8.42
N VAL A 19 22.81 6.24 -8.51
CA VAL A 19 22.92 5.28 -7.39
C VAL A 19 24.04 4.28 -7.67
N ASP A 20 24.66 3.74 -6.61
CA ASP A 20 25.64 2.64 -6.73
C ASP A 20 25.00 1.36 -7.29
N ARG A 21 23.75 1.09 -6.91
CA ARG A 21 22.84 0.10 -7.50
C ARG A 21 21.39 0.52 -7.28
N VAL A 22 20.47 0.03 -8.07
CA VAL A 22 19.03 0.29 -7.87
C VAL A 22 18.59 -0.33 -6.52
N PRO A 23 17.87 0.43 -5.66
CA PRO A 23 17.33 -0.12 -4.41
C PRO A 23 16.28 -1.20 -4.68
N VAL A 24 16.28 -2.24 -3.85
CA VAL A 24 15.43 -3.42 -3.99
C VAL A 24 14.67 -3.69 -2.69
N SER A 25 13.38 -4.00 -2.79
CA SER A 25 12.59 -4.50 -1.67
C SER A 25 11.45 -5.40 -2.14
N PHE A 26 11.12 -6.38 -1.32
CA PHE A 26 9.95 -7.25 -1.49
C PHE A 26 9.18 -7.35 -0.18
N TRP A 27 7.90 -7.70 -0.25
CA TRP A 27 7.01 -7.82 0.91
C TRP A 27 5.99 -8.93 0.74
N ALA A 28 5.75 -9.65 1.82
CA ALA A 28 4.77 -10.73 1.90
C ALA A 28 3.98 -10.64 3.21
N HIS A 29 2.82 -11.30 3.28
CA HIS A 29 2.13 -11.51 4.53
C HIS A 29 2.73 -12.68 5.32
N ASP A 30 2.71 -12.58 6.65
CA ASP A 30 2.83 -13.72 7.54
C ASP A 30 1.47 -13.93 8.24
N TYR A 31 0.56 -14.63 7.58
CA TYR A 31 -0.81 -14.81 8.04
C TYR A 31 -0.95 -15.51 9.41
N VAL A 32 0.14 -16.06 9.93
CA VAL A 32 0.17 -16.69 11.26
C VAL A 32 0.56 -15.69 12.34
N ARG A 33 1.57 -14.85 12.07
CA ARG A 33 2.16 -13.93 13.07
C ARG A 33 1.56 -12.52 13.04
N GLU A 34 0.88 -12.11 11.97
CA GLU A 34 0.35 -10.73 11.80
C GLU A 34 -0.86 -10.38 12.68
N TRP A 35 -1.14 -11.20 13.72
CA TRP A 35 -2.27 -11.01 14.63
C TRP A 35 -1.91 -10.26 15.92
N THR A 36 -0.64 -9.96 16.11
CA THR A 36 -0.14 -9.12 17.21
C THR A 36 0.93 -8.16 16.71
N ALA A 37 1.17 -7.08 17.42
CA ALA A 37 2.21 -6.12 17.11
C ALA A 37 3.61 -6.78 17.08
N GLU A 38 3.92 -7.57 18.10
CA GLU A 38 5.20 -8.28 18.24
C GLU A 38 5.38 -9.30 17.12
N GLY A 39 4.31 -10.04 16.78
CA GLY A 39 4.34 -11.03 15.71
C GLY A 39 4.58 -10.40 14.33
N THR A 40 3.90 -9.29 14.03
CA THR A 40 4.11 -8.51 12.81
C THR A 40 5.54 -7.96 12.75
N ALA A 41 6.03 -7.37 13.83
CA ALA A 41 7.39 -6.83 13.90
C ALA A 41 8.45 -7.94 13.75
N ALA A 42 8.29 -9.07 14.46
CA ALA A 42 9.22 -10.19 14.39
C ALA A 42 9.29 -10.78 12.98
N ALA A 43 8.14 -10.97 12.30
CA ALA A 43 8.09 -11.46 10.92
C ALA A 43 8.80 -10.50 9.95
N THR A 44 8.54 -9.19 10.08
CA THR A 44 9.15 -8.14 9.27
C THR A 44 10.68 -8.10 9.44
N LEU A 45 11.17 -8.12 10.69
CA LEU A 45 12.60 -8.07 10.98
C LEU A 45 13.32 -9.35 10.57
N GLU A 46 12.70 -10.51 10.71
CA GLU A 46 13.24 -11.78 10.21
C GLU A 46 13.43 -11.75 8.70
N PHE A 47 12.41 -11.26 7.97
CA PHE A 47 12.46 -11.12 6.52
C PHE A 47 13.55 -10.12 6.10
N GLN A 48 13.68 -9.00 6.81
CA GLN A 48 14.76 -8.03 6.60
C GLN A 48 16.14 -8.63 6.84
N ARG A 49 16.37 -9.35 7.94
CA ARG A 49 17.66 -9.99 8.25
C ARG A 49 18.04 -11.05 7.22
N ARG A 50 17.06 -11.75 6.66
CA ARG A 50 17.28 -12.80 5.68
C ARG A 50 17.70 -12.26 4.31
N PHE A 51 17.12 -11.16 3.87
CA PHE A 51 17.26 -10.67 2.50
C PHE A 51 17.98 -9.33 2.38
N ASP A 52 18.15 -8.63 3.48
CA ASP A 52 18.84 -7.33 3.57
C ASP A 52 18.32 -6.26 2.59
N TRP A 53 16.98 -6.11 2.52
CA TRP A 53 16.31 -5.15 1.66
C TRP A 53 16.77 -3.70 1.87
N ASP A 54 16.73 -2.88 0.83
CA ASP A 54 17.09 -1.47 0.89
C ASP A 54 16.06 -0.60 1.63
N PHE A 55 14.82 -1.05 1.69
CA PHE A 55 13.76 -0.44 2.50
C PHE A 55 12.75 -1.50 2.91
N ILE A 56 11.99 -1.19 3.94
CA ILE A 56 10.87 -2.01 4.40
C ILE A 56 9.55 -1.33 4.05
N LYS A 57 8.68 -2.05 3.40
CA LYS A 57 7.26 -1.75 3.34
C LYS A 57 6.58 -2.64 4.37
N MET A 58 6.13 -2.07 5.50
CA MET A 58 5.34 -2.80 6.49
C MET A 58 4.12 -3.42 5.84
N ASN A 59 3.95 -4.73 6.04
CA ASN A 59 2.84 -5.47 5.46
C ASN A 59 1.92 -5.99 6.57
N PRO A 60 1.06 -5.11 7.13
CA PRO A 60 0.19 -5.44 8.25
C PRO A 60 -0.89 -6.45 7.85
N ARG A 61 -1.58 -7.02 8.83
CA ARG A 61 -2.82 -7.76 8.60
C ARG A 61 -3.77 -6.93 7.74
N ALA A 62 -4.14 -7.46 6.56
CA ALA A 62 -4.88 -6.74 5.54
C ALA A 62 -6.35 -6.40 5.91
N THR A 63 -6.72 -6.55 7.18
CA THR A 63 -8.07 -6.34 7.71
C THR A 63 -8.12 -5.36 8.87
N TYR A 64 -6.95 -4.95 9.43
CA TYR A 64 -6.88 -4.12 10.62
C TYR A 64 -7.74 -2.85 10.53
N TYR A 65 -7.76 -2.21 9.37
CA TYR A 65 -8.55 -1.01 9.14
C TYR A 65 -10.06 -1.26 9.18
N ALA A 66 -10.52 -2.41 8.67
CA ALA A 66 -11.95 -2.76 8.72
C ALA A 66 -12.40 -3.19 10.13
N GLU A 67 -11.50 -3.80 10.90
CA GLU A 67 -11.73 -4.17 12.30
C GLU A 67 -12.02 -2.93 13.17
N ALA A 68 -11.41 -1.79 12.86
CA ALA A 68 -11.61 -0.54 13.56
C ALA A 68 -13.06 -0.03 13.49
N TRP A 69 -13.81 -0.37 12.46
CA TRP A 69 -15.24 -0.06 12.30
C TRP A 69 -16.16 -1.25 12.55
N GLY A 70 -15.67 -2.30 13.24
CA GLY A 70 -16.50 -3.37 13.78
C GLY A 70 -16.58 -4.64 12.93
N CYS A 71 -15.85 -4.75 11.81
CA CYS A 71 -15.70 -6.03 11.13
C CYS A 71 -14.97 -7.03 12.03
N ARG A 72 -15.37 -8.30 11.98
CA ARG A 72 -14.70 -9.37 12.73
C ARG A 72 -14.05 -10.35 11.79
N TYR A 73 -12.81 -10.67 12.10
CA TYR A 73 -11.99 -11.63 11.35
C TYR A 73 -11.35 -12.62 12.31
N ARG A 74 -11.03 -13.79 11.80
CA ARG A 74 -10.21 -14.78 12.51
C ARG A 74 -9.07 -15.27 11.64
N PRO A 75 -8.00 -15.82 12.23
CA PRO A 75 -6.95 -16.51 11.50
C PRO A 75 -7.54 -17.63 10.63
N SER A 76 -7.01 -17.78 9.40
CA SER A 76 -7.34 -18.94 8.56
C SER A 76 -6.74 -20.24 9.10
N GLY A 77 -5.74 -20.15 9.98
CA GLY A 77 -4.99 -21.29 10.51
C GLY A 77 -3.91 -21.81 9.57
N THR A 78 -3.69 -21.15 8.42
CA THR A 78 -2.67 -21.55 7.45
C THR A 78 -1.72 -20.42 7.11
N LYS A 79 -0.52 -20.74 6.61
CA LYS A 79 0.46 -19.73 6.15
C LYS A 79 0.10 -19.10 4.81
N THR A 80 -0.80 -19.70 4.05
CA THR A 80 -1.07 -19.36 2.64
C THR A 80 -2.40 -18.64 2.42
N ALA A 81 -3.27 -18.60 3.42
CA ALA A 81 -4.57 -17.97 3.32
C ALA A 81 -4.72 -16.82 4.32
N GLY A 82 -5.23 -15.70 3.84
CA GLY A 82 -5.50 -14.52 4.65
C GLY A 82 -6.61 -14.72 5.69
N PRO A 83 -6.89 -13.67 6.48
CA PRO A 83 -7.96 -13.68 7.48
C PRO A 83 -9.33 -14.07 6.91
N VAL A 84 -10.11 -14.81 7.69
CA VAL A 84 -11.48 -15.22 7.34
C VAL A 84 -12.45 -14.22 7.97
N CYS A 85 -13.28 -13.59 7.14
CA CYS A 85 -14.32 -12.68 7.62
C CYS A 85 -15.45 -13.49 8.29
N GLU A 86 -15.84 -13.08 9.51
CA GLU A 86 -16.96 -13.64 10.26
C GLU A 86 -18.15 -12.69 10.27
N GLU A 87 -17.86 -11.38 10.29
CA GLU A 87 -18.89 -10.35 10.28
C GLU A 87 -18.34 -9.09 9.62
N TRP A 88 -19.12 -8.44 8.77
CA TRP A 88 -18.81 -7.13 8.18
C TRP A 88 -19.78 -6.07 8.67
N ALA A 89 -19.36 -4.80 8.63
CA ALA A 89 -20.07 -3.72 9.31
C ALA A 89 -21.26 -3.13 8.52
N LEU A 90 -21.19 -3.17 7.17
CA LEU A 90 -22.17 -2.51 6.29
C LEU A 90 -22.97 -3.53 5.49
N HIS A 91 -24.22 -3.74 5.87
CA HIS A 91 -25.17 -4.65 5.19
C HIS A 91 -26.07 -3.90 4.23
N THR A 92 -26.46 -2.68 4.58
CA THR A 92 -27.38 -1.83 3.82
C THR A 92 -26.83 -0.41 3.73
N HIS A 93 -27.45 0.42 2.87
CA HIS A 93 -27.06 1.83 2.75
C HIS A 93 -27.34 2.66 4.00
N GLU A 94 -28.32 2.27 4.83
CA GLU A 94 -28.61 2.93 6.10
C GLU A 94 -27.44 2.79 7.09
N ASP A 95 -26.68 1.72 7.01
CA ASP A 95 -25.51 1.50 7.87
C ASP A 95 -24.40 2.54 7.62
N LEU A 96 -24.33 3.12 6.42
CA LEU A 96 -23.39 4.21 6.09
C LEU A 96 -23.54 5.38 7.06
N GLN A 97 -24.77 5.66 7.52
CA GLN A 97 -25.05 6.73 8.46
C GLN A 97 -24.44 6.50 9.86
N ARG A 98 -23.95 5.29 10.16
CA ARG A 98 -23.29 4.96 11.44
C ARG A 98 -21.78 5.14 11.40
N ILE A 99 -21.21 5.29 10.21
CA ILE A 99 -19.78 5.51 10.07
C ILE A 99 -19.42 6.86 10.67
N ARG A 100 -18.48 6.85 11.61
CA ARG A 100 -17.92 8.02 12.28
C ARG A 100 -16.42 7.89 12.34
N PRO A 101 -15.67 8.98 12.50
CA PRO A 101 -14.26 8.89 12.84
C PRO A 101 -14.06 8.03 14.10
N VAL A 102 -13.03 7.19 14.08
CA VAL A 102 -12.63 6.36 15.21
C VAL A 102 -11.24 6.76 15.70
N ASP A 103 -10.83 6.23 16.85
CA ASP A 103 -9.49 6.51 17.38
C ASP A 103 -8.39 5.97 16.46
N SER A 104 -7.68 6.87 15.81
CA SER A 104 -6.58 6.58 14.88
C SER A 104 -5.30 6.07 15.56
N ARG A 105 -5.27 6.02 16.90
CA ARG A 105 -4.09 5.60 17.69
C ARG A 105 -4.38 4.41 18.60
N GLY A 106 -5.63 4.01 18.74
CA GLY A 106 -6.08 2.88 19.56
C GLY A 106 -6.54 1.68 18.76
N GLY A 107 -6.90 0.61 19.47
CA GLY A 107 -7.42 -0.62 18.87
C GLY A 107 -6.53 -1.18 17.76
N PRO A 108 -7.10 -1.61 16.62
CA PRO A 108 -6.33 -2.16 15.51
C PRO A 108 -5.28 -1.20 14.92
N PHE A 109 -5.54 0.11 14.92
CA PHE A 109 -4.55 1.10 14.52
C PHE A 109 -3.38 1.18 15.50
N GLY A 110 -3.67 1.18 16.82
CA GLY A 110 -2.64 1.17 17.87
C GLY A 110 -1.73 -0.06 17.80
N GLU A 111 -2.29 -1.23 17.49
CA GLU A 111 -1.51 -2.46 17.26
C GLU A 111 -0.50 -2.27 16.11
N GLN A 112 -0.92 -1.68 14.99
CA GLN A 112 -0.02 -1.45 13.86
C GLN A 112 1.04 -0.37 14.17
N LEU A 113 0.69 0.68 14.93
CA LEU A 113 1.66 1.68 15.37
C LEU A 113 2.71 1.08 16.30
N GLU A 114 2.33 0.14 17.16
CA GLU A 114 3.28 -0.56 18.04
C GLU A 114 4.22 -1.47 17.25
N ALA A 115 3.70 -2.25 16.28
CA ALA A 115 4.53 -3.04 15.39
C ALA A 115 5.55 -2.17 14.63
N LEU A 116 5.11 -1.02 14.15
CA LEU A 116 5.96 -0.06 13.45
C LEU A 116 7.07 0.50 14.36
N ARG A 117 6.75 0.88 15.62
CA ARG A 117 7.75 1.36 16.58
C ARG A 117 8.84 0.33 16.84
N ILE A 118 8.46 -0.93 17.09
CA ILE A 118 9.42 -2.02 17.32
C ILE A 118 10.36 -2.16 16.11
N VAL A 119 9.83 -2.12 14.89
CA VAL A 119 10.63 -2.23 13.66
C VAL A 119 11.53 -1.00 13.48
N ALA A 120 11.00 0.21 13.65
CA ALA A 120 11.77 1.45 13.48
C ALA A 120 12.91 1.59 14.51
N GLU A 121 12.70 1.18 15.76
CA GLU A 121 13.70 1.16 16.81
C GLU A 121 14.84 0.17 16.51
N GLU A 122 14.53 -1.04 16.04
CA GLU A 122 15.52 -2.06 15.69
C GLU A 122 16.37 -1.63 14.48
N LEU A 123 15.75 -1.00 13.48
CA LEU A 123 16.42 -0.54 12.26
C LEU A 123 17.31 0.69 12.48
N ARG A 124 17.13 1.43 13.57
CA ARG A 124 17.93 2.59 13.96
C ARG A 124 18.19 3.60 12.83
N SER A 125 17.21 3.81 11.99
CA SER A 125 17.29 4.69 10.80
C SER A 125 18.28 4.23 9.71
N GLU A 126 18.83 3.05 9.77
CA GLU A 126 19.71 2.50 8.72
C GLU A 126 18.92 2.10 7.47
N THR A 127 17.77 1.45 7.68
CA THR A 127 16.89 1.00 6.60
C THR A 127 15.59 1.82 6.63
N PRO A 128 15.23 2.52 5.54
CA PRO A 128 13.95 3.22 5.46
C PRO A 128 12.77 2.28 5.66
N CYS A 129 11.73 2.75 6.36
CA CYS A 129 10.53 1.99 6.63
C CYS A 129 9.28 2.81 6.31
N ILE A 130 8.37 2.26 5.50
CA ILE A 130 7.09 2.88 5.15
C ILE A 130 5.92 2.02 5.61
N GLN A 131 4.87 2.66 6.15
CA GLN A 131 3.67 1.97 6.64
C GLN A 131 2.61 1.86 5.55
N THR A 132 1.97 0.69 5.45
CA THR A 132 0.81 0.54 4.55
C THR A 132 -0.42 1.22 5.14
N VAL A 133 -1.00 2.12 4.34
CA VAL A 133 -2.27 2.81 4.61
C VAL A 133 -3.19 2.58 3.41
N PHE A 134 -4.46 2.35 3.66
CA PHE A 134 -5.44 2.07 2.60
C PHE A 134 -6.26 3.32 2.25
N SER A 135 -6.73 3.39 1.00
CA SER A 135 -7.62 4.48 0.59
C SER A 135 -8.98 4.41 1.32
N PRO A 136 -9.63 5.54 1.58
CA PRO A 136 -10.95 5.54 2.24
C PRO A 136 -11.99 4.68 1.53
N LEU A 137 -11.99 4.69 0.20
CA LEU A 137 -12.91 3.85 -0.58
C LEU A 137 -12.58 2.35 -0.45
N ALA A 138 -11.29 1.97 -0.33
CA ALA A 138 -10.90 0.59 -0.06
C ALA A 138 -11.37 0.14 1.34
N VAL A 139 -11.31 1.01 2.33
CA VAL A 139 -11.86 0.74 3.67
C VAL A 139 -13.37 0.56 3.59
N LEU A 140 -14.10 1.50 2.99
CA LEU A 140 -15.56 1.40 2.83
C LEU A 140 -15.96 0.10 2.11
N GLY A 141 -15.24 -0.26 1.04
CA GLY A 141 -15.44 -1.53 0.35
C GLY A 141 -15.24 -2.75 1.25
N ALA A 142 -14.21 -2.73 2.10
CA ALA A 142 -13.96 -3.82 3.05
C ALA A 142 -15.04 -3.92 4.12
N LEU A 143 -15.58 -2.79 4.59
CA LEU A 143 -16.72 -2.75 5.52
C LEU A 143 -17.99 -3.38 4.92
N ALA A 144 -18.13 -3.37 3.60
CA ALA A 144 -19.21 -4.00 2.83
C ALA A 144 -18.81 -5.39 2.28
N ASN A 145 -17.89 -6.09 2.95
CA ASN A 145 -17.38 -7.42 2.55
C ASN A 145 -16.78 -7.45 1.13
N ARG A 146 -16.19 -6.35 0.67
CA ARG A 146 -15.61 -6.18 -0.68
C ARG A 146 -16.61 -6.41 -1.82
N ASP A 147 -17.90 -6.21 -1.55
CA ASP A 147 -18.95 -6.28 -2.57
C ASP A 147 -18.97 -5.00 -3.42
N VAL A 148 -18.21 -5.02 -4.50
CA VAL A 148 -18.06 -3.88 -5.42
C VAL A 148 -19.41 -3.47 -6.01
N ALA A 149 -20.27 -4.43 -6.37
CA ALA A 149 -21.57 -4.14 -6.97
C ALA A 149 -22.47 -3.36 -5.99
N ARG A 150 -22.50 -3.77 -4.73
CA ARG A 150 -23.24 -3.11 -3.66
C ARG A 150 -22.74 -1.69 -3.41
N VAL A 151 -21.43 -1.51 -3.28
CA VAL A 151 -20.85 -0.17 -3.04
C VAL A 151 -21.13 0.76 -4.22
N ARG A 152 -21.04 0.28 -5.47
CA ARG A 152 -21.41 1.06 -6.66
C ARG A 152 -22.89 1.40 -6.71
N GLU A 153 -23.76 0.50 -6.27
CA GLU A 153 -25.19 0.78 -6.11
C GLU A 153 -25.41 1.94 -5.11
N TRP A 154 -24.71 1.91 -3.96
CA TRP A 154 -24.79 3.00 -2.98
C TRP A 154 -24.24 4.32 -3.53
N MET A 155 -23.13 4.32 -4.25
CA MET A 155 -22.61 5.51 -4.92
C MET A 155 -23.64 6.14 -5.87
N ARG A 156 -24.39 5.30 -6.57
CA ARG A 156 -25.38 5.74 -7.56
C ARG A 156 -26.66 6.30 -6.92
N PHE A 157 -27.17 5.63 -5.89
CA PHE A 157 -28.51 5.92 -5.34
C PHE A 157 -28.47 6.64 -3.99
N HIS A 158 -27.36 6.60 -3.28
CA HIS A 158 -27.13 7.19 -1.96
C HIS A 158 -25.80 7.92 -1.87
N PRO A 159 -25.42 8.77 -2.85
CA PRO A 159 -24.11 9.37 -2.95
C PRO A 159 -23.72 10.18 -1.71
N ASP A 160 -24.65 10.97 -1.16
CA ASP A 160 -24.38 11.82 0.00
C ASP A 160 -24.03 11.00 1.25
N ALA A 161 -24.67 9.83 1.43
CA ALA A 161 -24.34 8.92 2.53
C ALA A 161 -22.96 8.26 2.35
N VAL A 162 -22.60 7.92 1.11
CA VAL A 162 -21.27 7.39 0.76
C VAL A 162 -20.21 8.46 1.02
N GLU A 163 -20.41 9.68 0.57
CA GLU A 163 -19.47 10.80 0.75
C GLU A 163 -19.26 11.11 2.25
N ALA A 164 -20.33 11.16 3.05
CA ALA A 164 -20.21 11.36 4.48
C ALA A 164 -19.43 10.24 5.19
N ALA A 165 -19.64 8.98 4.77
CA ALA A 165 -18.87 7.84 5.30
C ALA A 165 -17.39 7.91 4.89
N LEU A 166 -17.12 8.27 3.64
CA LEU A 166 -15.74 8.44 3.13
C LEU A 166 -15.00 9.57 3.85
N GLU A 167 -15.69 10.68 4.17
CA GLU A 167 -15.12 11.79 4.94
C GLU A 167 -14.72 11.35 6.35
N ALA A 168 -15.60 10.63 7.06
CA ALA A 168 -15.31 10.11 8.40
C ALA A 168 -14.16 9.10 8.41
N ILE A 169 -14.08 8.23 7.39
CA ILE A 169 -12.97 7.29 7.22
C ILE A 169 -11.68 8.05 6.92
N ALA A 170 -11.72 9.04 6.01
CA ALA A 170 -10.55 9.82 5.63
C ALA A 170 -9.98 10.62 6.82
N GLU A 171 -10.82 11.21 7.68
CA GLU A 171 -10.40 11.89 8.90
C GLU A 171 -9.59 10.94 9.81
N THR A 172 -10.11 9.74 10.06
CA THR A 172 -9.40 8.73 10.85
C THR A 172 -8.07 8.33 10.22
N LEU A 173 -8.07 8.05 8.92
CA LEU A 173 -6.86 7.59 8.22
C LEU A 173 -5.81 8.71 8.11
N ALA A 174 -6.20 9.97 7.99
CA ALA A 174 -5.28 11.11 8.03
C ALA A 174 -4.57 11.20 9.40
N GLY A 175 -5.32 11.05 10.48
CA GLY A 175 -4.76 10.98 11.85
C GLY A 175 -3.83 9.77 12.02
N TYR A 176 -4.22 8.60 11.54
CA TYR A 176 -3.38 7.41 11.58
C TYR A 176 -2.10 7.59 10.76
N THR A 177 -2.19 8.17 9.57
CA THR A 177 -1.03 8.45 8.71
C THR A 177 -0.02 9.35 9.41
N ALA A 178 -0.48 10.43 10.06
CA ALA A 178 0.39 11.28 10.87
C ALA A 178 1.02 10.51 12.04
N ALA A 179 0.23 9.67 12.73
CA ALA A 179 0.72 8.84 13.82
C ALA A 179 1.78 7.81 13.37
N CYS A 180 1.71 7.30 12.13
CA CYS A 180 2.74 6.44 11.57
C CYS A 180 4.10 7.15 11.46
N LEU A 181 4.12 8.40 11.00
CA LEU A 181 5.36 9.18 10.93
C LEU A 181 5.94 9.46 12.33
N GLU A 182 5.08 9.79 13.30
CA GLU A 182 5.50 9.96 14.71
C GLU A 182 6.03 8.65 15.32
N ALA A 183 5.52 7.50 14.87
CA ALA A 183 5.98 6.17 15.28
C ALA A 183 7.29 5.73 14.62
N GLY A 184 7.86 6.53 13.71
CA GLY A 184 9.16 6.30 13.08
C GLY A 184 9.12 5.87 11.62
N ALA A 185 7.96 5.89 10.95
CA ALA A 185 7.91 5.68 9.51
C ALA A 185 8.57 6.84 8.74
N ASP A 186 9.27 6.53 7.67
CA ASP A 186 9.83 7.50 6.73
C ASP A 186 8.79 8.03 5.73
N GLY A 187 7.62 7.38 5.68
CA GLY A 187 6.50 7.70 4.82
C GLY A 187 5.44 6.61 4.84
N VAL A 188 4.56 6.62 3.86
CA VAL A 188 3.48 5.65 3.72
C VAL A 188 3.45 4.98 2.35
N PHE A 189 2.94 3.74 2.34
CA PHE A 189 2.54 3.02 1.14
C PHE A 189 1.01 3.07 1.06
N PHE A 190 0.50 4.05 0.32
CA PHE A 190 -0.92 4.31 0.20
C PHE A 190 -1.54 3.44 -0.89
N ALA A 191 -2.43 2.52 -0.53
CA ALA A 191 -2.94 1.47 -1.41
C ALA A 191 -4.43 1.64 -1.74
N THR A 192 -4.77 1.68 -3.03
CA THR A 192 -6.16 1.78 -3.53
C THR A 192 -6.88 0.44 -3.62
N VAL A 193 -6.15 -0.66 -3.54
CA VAL A 193 -6.62 -2.05 -3.57
C VAL A 193 -7.56 -2.31 -4.76
N GLU A 194 -8.81 -2.76 -4.53
CA GLU A 194 -9.79 -3.06 -5.60
C GLU A 194 -10.38 -1.83 -6.27
N TRP A 195 -10.17 -0.63 -5.74
CA TRP A 195 -10.77 0.60 -6.25
C TRP A 195 -9.84 1.43 -7.16
N GLY A 196 -8.66 0.92 -7.44
CA GLY A 196 -7.70 1.55 -8.34
C GLY A 196 -7.84 1.13 -9.82
N THR A 197 -9.00 0.68 -10.27
CA THR A 197 -9.18 0.12 -11.63
C THR A 197 -10.43 0.66 -12.32
N SER A 198 -10.33 0.86 -13.64
CA SER A 198 -11.48 1.22 -14.49
C SER A 198 -12.50 0.07 -14.67
N ASP A 199 -12.14 -1.14 -14.26
CA ASP A 199 -13.11 -2.24 -14.18
C ASP A 199 -14.18 -1.98 -13.10
N HIS A 200 -13.87 -1.14 -12.09
CA HIS A 200 -14.74 -0.85 -10.95
C HIS A 200 -15.21 0.61 -10.89
N LEU A 201 -14.42 1.56 -11.35
CA LEU A 201 -14.74 2.99 -11.31
C LEU A 201 -14.62 3.63 -12.69
N THR A 202 -15.57 4.47 -13.05
CA THR A 202 -15.36 5.44 -14.12
C THR A 202 -14.41 6.55 -13.66
N PRO A 203 -13.81 7.33 -14.58
CA PRO A 203 -13.00 8.51 -14.20
C PRO A 203 -13.77 9.51 -13.32
N ASP A 204 -15.06 9.73 -13.58
CA ASP A 204 -15.90 10.64 -12.80
C ASP A 204 -16.19 10.08 -11.40
N GLU A 205 -16.45 8.77 -11.27
CA GLU A 205 -16.60 8.12 -9.98
C GLU A 205 -15.31 8.17 -9.18
N PHE A 206 -14.16 7.96 -9.81
CA PHE A 206 -12.85 8.11 -9.17
C PHE A 206 -12.63 9.55 -8.68
N ALA A 207 -12.90 10.54 -9.53
CA ALA A 207 -12.75 11.94 -9.18
C ALA A 207 -13.67 12.37 -8.02
N ARG A 208 -14.84 11.76 -7.90
CA ARG A 208 -15.84 12.09 -6.88
C ARG A 208 -15.65 11.30 -5.58
N PHE A 209 -15.49 9.98 -5.65
CA PHE A 209 -15.57 9.08 -4.49
C PHE A 209 -14.21 8.54 -4.00
N SER A 210 -13.11 8.77 -4.74
CA SER A 210 -11.77 8.34 -4.31
C SER A 210 -10.86 9.54 -4.05
N ARG A 211 -10.58 10.30 -5.10
CA ARG A 211 -9.56 11.34 -5.12
C ARG A 211 -9.61 12.35 -3.96
N PRO A 212 -10.72 13.02 -3.60
CA PRO A 212 -10.73 14.05 -2.56
C PRO A 212 -10.40 13.47 -1.18
N TYR A 213 -10.84 12.26 -0.89
CA TYR A 213 -10.60 11.57 0.36
C TYR A 213 -9.18 11.01 0.45
N ASP A 214 -8.64 10.49 -0.65
CA ASP A 214 -7.26 10.05 -0.77
C ASP A 214 -6.28 11.20 -0.49
N LEU A 215 -6.53 12.37 -1.10
CA LEU A 215 -5.74 13.58 -0.87
C LEU A 215 -5.82 14.06 0.58
N SER A 216 -6.98 13.94 1.24
CA SER A 216 -7.14 14.23 2.66
C SER A 216 -6.26 13.34 3.53
N VAL A 217 -6.23 12.03 3.27
CA VAL A 217 -5.36 11.09 3.99
C VAL A 217 -3.88 11.41 3.77
N LEU A 218 -3.48 11.70 2.54
CA LEU A 218 -2.09 12.01 2.19
C LEU A 218 -1.59 13.34 2.80
N GLN A 219 -2.48 14.24 3.25
CA GLN A 219 -2.06 15.39 4.05
C GLN A 219 -1.36 14.97 5.36
N GLY A 220 -1.77 13.86 5.98
CA GLY A 220 -1.10 13.30 7.15
C GLY A 220 0.34 12.81 6.87
N ALA A 221 0.67 12.50 5.60
CA ALA A 221 1.97 12.02 5.18
C ALA A 221 2.97 13.13 4.77
N ARG A 222 2.58 14.41 4.82
CA ARG A 222 3.36 15.54 4.25
C ARG A 222 4.78 15.71 4.78
N SER A 223 5.03 15.30 6.01
CA SER A 223 6.38 15.36 6.61
C SER A 223 7.24 14.11 6.32
N GLY A 224 6.64 13.07 5.75
CA GLY A 224 7.37 11.91 5.23
C GLY A 224 8.13 12.26 3.94
N TRP A 225 9.24 11.57 3.72
CA TRP A 225 10.08 11.76 2.54
C TRP A 225 10.06 10.55 1.59
N PHE A 226 9.30 9.51 1.95
CA PHE A 226 9.17 8.30 1.16
C PHE A 226 7.72 7.83 1.11
N ASN A 227 6.88 8.58 0.43
CA ASN A 227 5.48 8.26 0.23
C ASN A 227 5.28 7.57 -1.13
N VAL A 228 4.57 6.45 -1.14
CA VAL A 228 4.32 5.65 -2.34
C VAL A 228 2.82 5.53 -2.55
N LEU A 229 2.35 5.82 -3.77
CA LEU A 229 1.01 5.47 -4.22
C LEU A 229 1.05 4.07 -4.84
N HIS A 230 0.23 3.15 -4.35
CA HIS A 230 0.07 1.83 -4.94
C HIS A 230 -1.31 1.66 -5.57
N VAL A 231 -1.33 1.44 -6.89
CA VAL A 231 -2.55 1.24 -7.67
C VAL A 231 -2.61 -0.20 -8.15
N CYS A 232 -3.46 -0.99 -7.50
CA CYS A 232 -3.63 -2.42 -7.78
C CYS A 232 -4.47 -2.70 -9.02
N ARG A 233 -4.43 -3.95 -9.45
CA ARG A 233 -5.28 -4.54 -10.49
C ARG A 233 -4.86 -4.16 -11.91
N ARG A 234 -5.47 -4.89 -12.88
CA ARG A 234 -5.41 -4.56 -14.30
C ARG A 234 -6.26 -3.32 -14.61
N ASN A 235 -6.08 -2.75 -15.79
CA ASN A 235 -6.80 -1.54 -16.23
C ASN A 235 -6.78 -0.44 -15.17
N ASN A 236 -5.62 -0.24 -14.51
CA ASN A 236 -5.53 0.62 -13.35
C ASN A 236 -5.67 2.11 -13.70
N LEU A 237 -6.09 2.89 -12.72
CA LEU A 237 -6.31 4.33 -12.82
C LEU A 237 -5.07 5.14 -12.41
N LEU A 238 -3.86 4.58 -12.58
CA LEU A 238 -2.61 5.24 -12.17
C LEU A 238 -2.46 6.63 -12.80
N GLU A 239 -2.74 6.76 -14.10
CA GLU A 239 -2.58 8.03 -14.82
C GLU A 239 -3.48 9.14 -14.24
N ALA A 240 -4.67 8.78 -13.73
CA ALA A 240 -5.58 9.73 -13.08
C ALA A 240 -5.10 10.18 -11.68
N ALA A 241 -4.07 9.55 -11.13
CA ALA A 241 -3.53 9.82 -9.80
C ALA A 241 -2.03 10.23 -9.82
N LEU A 242 -1.46 10.50 -10.99
CA LEU A 242 -0.04 10.87 -11.12
C LEU A 242 0.31 12.20 -10.43
N ASP A 243 -0.65 13.05 -10.18
CA ASP A 243 -0.47 14.32 -9.45
C ASP A 243 -0.65 14.22 -7.93
N TYR A 244 -0.90 13.01 -7.38
CA TYR A 244 -0.95 12.82 -5.94
C TYR A 244 0.39 13.21 -5.29
N PRO A 245 0.38 13.77 -4.06
CA PRO A 245 1.58 14.25 -3.37
C PRO A 245 2.39 13.07 -2.77
N VAL A 246 3.00 12.27 -3.65
CA VAL A 246 3.81 11.09 -3.30
C VAL A 246 5.14 11.14 -4.06
N ASP A 247 6.14 10.41 -3.58
CA ASP A 247 7.50 10.39 -4.14
C ASP A 247 7.68 9.28 -5.19
N ALA A 248 6.88 8.21 -5.09
CA ALA A 248 6.91 7.10 -6.04
C ALA A 248 5.52 6.52 -6.29
N CYS A 249 5.37 5.87 -7.45
CA CYS A 249 4.19 5.10 -7.82
C CYS A 249 4.55 3.62 -7.93
N SER A 250 3.66 2.75 -7.43
CA SER A 250 3.80 1.29 -7.46
C SER A 250 2.58 0.64 -8.11
N TRP A 251 2.81 -0.24 -9.05
CA TRP A 251 1.77 -1.02 -9.72
C TRP A 251 2.38 -2.25 -10.41
N SER A 252 1.55 -3.20 -10.83
CA SER A 252 2.01 -4.31 -11.66
C SER A 252 2.02 -3.90 -13.14
N ILE A 253 3.19 -3.74 -13.72
CA ILE A 253 3.37 -3.45 -15.16
C ILE A 253 3.05 -4.66 -16.04
N HIS A 254 2.93 -5.85 -15.44
CA HIS A 254 2.66 -7.11 -16.15
C HIS A 254 1.16 -7.46 -16.18
N GLU A 255 0.32 -6.67 -15.54
CA GLU A 255 -1.14 -6.82 -15.64
C GLU A 255 -1.66 -6.14 -16.91
N GLU A 256 -2.67 -6.77 -17.53
CA GLU A 256 -3.32 -6.27 -18.74
C GLU A 256 -3.88 -4.85 -18.54
N GLY A 257 -3.69 -3.99 -19.54
CA GLY A 257 -4.20 -2.62 -19.56
C GLY A 257 -3.44 -1.65 -18.63
N ASN A 258 -2.41 -2.09 -17.93
CA ASN A 258 -1.62 -1.21 -17.09
C ASN A 258 -0.51 -0.50 -17.90
N PRO A 259 -0.19 0.76 -17.55
CA PRO A 259 0.85 1.50 -18.24
C PRO A 259 2.23 0.87 -18.01
N PRO A 260 3.14 0.97 -19.00
CA PRO A 260 4.52 0.53 -18.85
C PRO A 260 5.27 1.38 -17.83
N ILE A 261 6.37 0.84 -17.28
CA ILE A 261 7.13 1.48 -16.18
C ILE A 261 7.59 2.91 -16.53
N VAL A 262 7.90 3.17 -17.81
CA VAL A 262 8.37 4.47 -18.29
C VAL A 262 7.30 5.57 -18.26
N THR A 263 6.02 5.23 -18.18
CA THR A 263 4.91 6.20 -18.16
C THR A 263 5.07 7.16 -16.98
N VAL A 264 5.28 6.66 -15.77
CA VAL A 264 5.50 7.48 -14.57
C VAL A 264 6.69 8.41 -14.73
N LEU A 265 7.80 7.92 -15.32
CA LEU A 265 9.01 8.70 -15.51
C LEU A 265 8.86 9.81 -16.55
N ARG A 266 7.95 9.65 -17.52
CA ARG A 266 7.69 10.62 -18.58
C ARG A 266 6.65 11.67 -18.18
N GLU A 267 5.64 11.27 -17.43
CA GLU A 267 4.45 12.06 -17.15
C GLU A 267 4.47 12.70 -15.75
N SER A 268 5.47 12.36 -14.94
CA SER A 268 5.64 12.91 -13.60
C SER A 268 7.13 13.03 -13.21
N ASP A 269 7.37 13.68 -12.09
CA ASP A 269 8.68 13.74 -11.41
C ASP A 269 8.93 12.56 -10.47
N LYS A 270 7.96 11.65 -10.33
CA LYS A 270 7.98 10.53 -9.38
C LYS A 270 8.88 9.39 -9.84
N ALA A 271 9.31 8.59 -8.87
CA ALA A 271 9.96 7.33 -9.13
C ALA A 271 8.93 6.20 -9.37
N ALA A 272 9.37 5.14 -10.06
CA ALA A 272 8.59 3.90 -10.22
C ALA A 272 9.08 2.85 -9.22
N LEU A 273 8.16 2.22 -8.49
CA LEU A 273 8.43 1.06 -7.64
C LEU A 273 7.72 -0.17 -8.23
N GLY A 274 8.50 -1.09 -8.78
CA GLY A 274 7.97 -2.27 -9.45
C GLY A 274 9.01 -2.95 -10.33
N GLY A 275 8.57 -3.56 -11.44
CA GLY A 275 9.41 -4.21 -12.43
C GLY A 275 9.31 -5.73 -12.41
N ILE A 276 9.00 -6.34 -11.26
CA ILE A 276 8.91 -7.80 -11.10
C ILE A 276 7.44 -8.22 -10.97
N ASP A 277 7.02 -9.17 -11.77
CA ASP A 277 5.72 -9.81 -11.60
C ASP A 277 5.74 -10.70 -10.34
N GLN A 278 4.86 -10.41 -9.39
CA GLN A 278 4.71 -11.19 -8.16
C GLN A 278 4.36 -12.66 -8.43
N ARG A 279 3.73 -12.98 -9.55
CA ARG A 279 3.40 -14.36 -9.95
C ARG A 279 4.62 -15.11 -10.45
N THR A 280 5.52 -14.43 -11.17
CA THR A 280 6.78 -15.05 -11.64
C THR A 280 7.65 -15.48 -10.45
N LEU A 281 7.57 -14.78 -9.31
CA LEU A 281 8.28 -15.19 -8.09
C LEU A 281 7.75 -16.50 -7.49
N LEU A 282 6.49 -16.83 -7.71
CA LEU A 282 5.86 -18.07 -7.21
C LEU A 282 6.04 -19.23 -8.20
N ASP A 283 5.73 -18.99 -9.48
CA ASP A 283 5.54 -20.04 -10.48
C ASP A 283 6.65 -20.05 -11.57
N GLY A 284 7.51 -19.03 -11.58
CA GLY A 284 8.54 -18.85 -12.60
C GLY A 284 9.92 -19.38 -12.21
N THR A 285 10.90 -19.05 -13.04
CA THR A 285 12.32 -19.41 -12.82
C THR A 285 13.16 -18.20 -12.44
N PRO A 286 14.31 -18.39 -11.76
CA PRO A 286 15.23 -17.29 -11.47
C PRO A 286 15.66 -16.51 -12.71
N GLU A 287 15.78 -17.16 -13.87
CA GLU A 287 16.13 -16.52 -15.14
C GLU A 287 15.02 -15.58 -15.64
N GLN A 288 13.75 -15.94 -15.41
CA GLN A 288 12.62 -15.08 -15.75
C GLN A 288 12.59 -13.84 -14.86
N VAL A 289 12.81 -14.00 -13.55
CA VAL A 289 12.89 -12.87 -12.59
C VAL A 289 14.05 -11.94 -12.98
N ARG A 290 15.23 -12.50 -13.28
CA ARG A 290 16.39 -11.72 -13.73
C ARG A 290 16.08 -10.92 -14.99
N ARG A 291 15.46 -11.55 -16.01
CA ARG A 291 15.07 -10.87 -17.24
C ARG A 291 14.12 -9.71 -16.97
N GLN A 292 13.11 -9.87 -16.13
CA GLN A 292 12.20 -8.77 -15.76
C GLN A 292 12.95 -7.62 -15.07
N ALA A 293 13.89 -7.91 -14.19
CA ALA A 293 14.73 -6.90 -13.56
C ALA A 293 15.60 -6.15 -14.61
N GLU A 294 16.22 -6.87 -15.52
CA GLU A 294 17.04 -6.29 -16.61
C GLU A 294 16.18 -5.43 -17.56
N GLU A 295 14.97 -5.87 -17.91
CA GLU A 295 14.02 -5.10 -18.72
C GLU A 295 13.62 -3.80 -18.03
N ALA A 296 13.34 -3.83 -16.72
CA ALA A 296 13.03 -2.62 -15.94
C ALA A 296 14.24 -1.67 -15.87
N LEU A 297 15.45 -2.20 -15.65
CA LEU A 297 16.69 -1.42 -15.65
C LEU A 297 16.95 -0.75 -17.00
N ILE A 298 16.81 -1.49 -18.09
CA ILE A 298 17.00 -0.97 -19.46
C ILE A 298 15.96 0.13 -19.75
N ALA A 299 14.70 -0.14 -19.46
CA ALA A 299 13.60 0.79 -19.75
C ALA A 299 13.75 2.13 -19.02
N THR A 300 14.27 2.12 -17.78
CA THR A 300 14.41 3.32 -16.94
C THR A 300 15.82 3.94 -16.96
N GLY A 301 16.79 3.22 -17.53
CA GLY A 301 18.21 3.57 -17.40
C GLY A 301 18.71 3.49 -15.95
N GLY A 302 18.04 2.75 -15.09
CA GLY A 302 18.31 2.63 -13.65
C GLY A 302 18.04 3.91 -12.84
N ARG A 303 17.28 4.86 -13.40
CA ARG A 303 16.97 6.14 -12.76
C ARG A 303 15.51 6.21 -12.36
N ARG A 304 15.22 6.84 -11.22
CA ARG A 304 13.89 6.91 -10.62
C ARG A 304 13.21 5.53 -10.59
N LEU A 305 14.00 4.50 -10.27
CA LEU A 305 13.54 3.12 -10.16
C LEU A 305 13.88 2.57 -8.78
N LEU A 306 12.87 2.00 -8.14
CA LEU A 306 12.98 1.09 -7.01
C LEU A 306 12.48 -0.28 -7.51
N LEU A 307 13.33 -1.29 -7.48
CA LEU A 307 12.98 -2.62 -7.96
C LEU A 307 12.18 -3.37 -6.89
N GLY A 308 11.02 -3.85 -7.28
CA GLY A 308 10.12 -4.55 -6.37
C GLY A 308 9.03 -5.31 -7.11
N PRO A 309 8.15 -5.99 -6.38
CA PRO A 309 7.03 -6.71 -6.97
C PRO A 309 5.91 -5.75 -7.37
N GLY A 310 5.10 -6.14 -8.34
CA GLY A 310 3.89 -5.39 -8.74
C GLY A 310 2.79 -5.37 -7.67
N CYS A 311 2.83 -6.30 -6.71
CA CYS A 311 1.97 -6.39 -5.53
C CYS A 311 2.65 -7.27 -4.48
N SER A 312 2.00 -7.54 -3.32
CA SER A 312 2.52 -8.48 -2.31
C SER A 312 2.80 -9.84 -2.93
N ILE A 313 3.96 -10.41 -2.61
CA ILE A 313 4.34 -11.75 -3.05
C ILE A 313 3.63 -12.82 -2.20
N SER A 314 3.56 -14.04 -2.73
CA SER A 314 3.02 -15.16 -1.99
C SER A 314 3.86 -15.47 -0.74
N PRO A 315 3.24 -15.83 0.40
CA PRO A 315 3.99 -16.24 1.60
C PRO A 315 4.82 -17.52 1.44
N VAL A 316 4.65 -18.23 0.33
CA VAL A 316 5.38 -19.48 0.00
C VAL A 316 6.36 -19.33 -1.15
N THR A 317 6.67 -18.10 -1.50
CA THR A 317 7.69 -17.77 -2.50
C THR A 317 9.10 -18.07 -2.01
#